data_67e911700c99285654a28316920d0574
#
_entry.id   67e911700c99285654a28316920d0574
#
_cell.length_a   1.000
_cell.length_b   1.000
_cell.length_c   1.000
_cell.angle_alpha   90.00
_cell.angle_beta   90.00
_cell.angle_gamma   90.00
#
_symmetry.space_group_name_H-M   'P 1'
#
loop_
_entity.id
_entity.type
_entity.pdbx_description
1 polymer ?
#
loop_
_entity_poly.entity_id
_entity_poly.type
_entity_poly.pdbx_seq_one_letter_code
_entity_poly.pdbx_strand_id
1 'polypeptide(L)'
;RQGREGCDRQKCKERADGLVLDFLKALLPLREMLTEDLRAAYDGDPAARYMEEILLSYPSIEAVSTYRIAHELFVRGLPVVPRILTEYAHTRTGIDIHPGATIGRHFFIDHGTGVVIGETCVIGNNVKLYQGVTLGAKSFPKDENGNPVKGIKRHPNIEDDVIIYAGATILGGDVTVGKGSVIGGNTWLTKSVPPHSFITNREG
;
A
#
# COMPACT_ATOMS: atom_id res chain seq x y z
N ARG A 1 -26.29 -8.54 -15.92
CA ARG A 1 -27.23 -8.66 -14.77
C ARG A 1 -27.03 -10.05 -14.15
N GLN A 2 -26.03 -10.22 -13.28
CA GLN A 2 -25.98 -11.37 -12.38
C GLN A 2 -27.06 -11.13 -11.32
N GLY A 3 -28.06 -12.03 -11.28
CA GLY A 3 -29.16 -12.00 -10.33
C GLY A 3 -28.60 -11.98 -8.91
N ARG A 4 -28.96 -10.97 -8.13
CA ARG A 4 -28.85 -11.03 -6.68
C ARG A 4 -29.84 -12.08 -6.23
N GLU A 5 -29.37 -13.30 -6.00
CA GLU A 5 -30.13 -14.24 -5.16
C GLU A 5 -30.38 -13.52 -3.84
N GLY A 6 -31.66 -13.49 -3.43
CA GLY A 6 -32.08 -12.76 -2.25
C GLY A 6 -31.26 -13.22 -1.05
N CYS A 7 -30.40 -12.33 -0.52
CA CYS A 7 -29.63 -12.64 0.68
C CYS A 7 -30.61 -12.92 1.81
N ASP A 8 -30.54 -14.12 2.39
CA ASP A 8 -31.23 -14.45 3.61
C ASP A 8 -30.77 -13.43 4.69
N ARG A 9 -31.72 -12.61 5.15
CA ARG A 9 -31.46 -11.49 6.04
C ARG A 9 -30.74 -11.93 7.33
N GLN A 10 -31.06 -13.12 7.82
CA GLN A 10 -30.45 -13.70 9.00
C GLN A 10 -28.97 -14.07 8.75
N LYS A 11 -28.67 -14.73 7.64
CA LYS A 11 -27.29 -15.06 7.26
C LYS A 11 -26.46 -13.82 6.99
N CYS A 12 -27.04 -12.78 6.39
CA CYS A 12 -26.34 -11.50 6.18
C CYS A 12 -26.00 -10.83 7.51
N LYS A 13 -26.91 -10.89 8.49
CA LYS A 13 -26.67 -10.35 9.83
C LYS A 13 -25.55 -11.11 10.55
N GLU A 14 -25.63 -12.44 10.57
CA GLU A 14 -24.62 -13.30 11.20
C GLU A 14 -23.23 -13.06 10.60
N ARG A 15 -23.14 -12.92 9.27
CA ARG A 15 -21.89 -12.56 8.59
C ARG A 15 -21.39 -11.18 9.00
N ALA A 16 -22.27 -10.19 9.09
CA ALA A 16 -21.90 -8.83 9.50
C ALA A 16 -21.40 -8.81 10.96
N ASP A 17 -22.09 -9.48 11.86
CA ASP A 17 -21.71 -9.60 13.27
C ASP A 17 -20.34 -10.29 13.41
N GLY A 18 -20.08 -11.36 12.65
CA GLY A 18 -18.78 -12.04 12.60
C GLY A 18 -17.65 -11.11 12.10
N LEU A 19 -17.87 -10.37 11.02
CA LEU A 19 -16.92 -9.39 10.49
C LEU A 19 -16.58 -8.30 11.51
N VAL A 20 -17.59 -7.78 12.21
CA VAL A 20 -17.38 -6.76 13.26
C VAL A 20 -16.53 -7.32 14.39
N LEU A 21 -16.85 -8.52 14.91
CA LEU A 21 -16.08 -9.14 15.98
C LEU A 21 -14.61 -9.39 15.58
N ASP A 22 -14.37 -9.87 14.37
CA ASP A 22 -13.02 -10.14 13.87
C ASP A 22 -12.24 -8.84 13.63
N PHE A 23 -12.92 -7.78 13.19
CA PHE A 23 -12.30 -6.46 13.09
C PHE A 23 -11.95 -5.89 14.48
N LEU A 24 -12.84 -6.02 15.46
CA LEU A 24 -12.54 -5.57 16.84
C LEU A 24 -11.32 -6.29 17.43
N LYS A 25 -11.13 -7.58 17.16
CA LYS A 25 -9.92 -8.33 17.58
C LYS A 25 -8.65 -7.79 16.92
N ALA A 26 -8.75 -7.25 15.69
CA ALA A 26 -7.62 -6.70 14.96
C ALA A 26 -7.19 -5.30 15.47
N LEU A 27 -8.01 -4.60 16.27
CA LEU A 27 -7.71 -3.22 16.66
C LEU A 27 -6.42 -3.07 17.48
N LEU A 28 -6.09 -4.02 18.36
CA LEU A 28 -4.85 -3.96 19.14
C LEU A 28 -3.61 -4.14 18.27
N PRO A 29 -3.48 -5.22 17.45
CA PRO A 29 -2.39 -5.34 16.50
C PRO A 29 -2.29 -4.16 15.52
N LEU A 30 -3.43 -3.63 15.07
CA LEU A 30 -3.48 -2.48 14.18
C LEU A 30 -2.91 -1.22 14.84
N ARG A 31 -3.26 -0.97 16.11
CA ARG A 31 -2.72 0.15 16.88
C ARG A 31 -1.20 0.05 17.04
N GLU A 32 -0.67 -1.15 17.30
CA GLU A 32 0.78 -1.36 17.38
C GLU A 32 1.46 -1.05 16.05
N MET A 33 0.90 -1.54 14.93
CA MET A 33 1.41 -1.29 13.59
C MET A 33 1.41 0.20 13.23
N LEU A 34 0.33 0.92 13.55
CA LEU A 34 0.24 2.37 13.35
C LEU A 34 1.26 3.14 14.21
N THR A 35 1.54 2.67 15.42
CA THR A 35 2.57 3.27 16.29
C THR A 35 3.97 3.07 15.68
N GLU A 36 4.23 1.93 15.06
CA GLU A 36 5.49 1.68 14.34
C GLU A 36 5.62 2.53 13.08
N ASP A 37 4.55 2.71 12.31
CA ASP A 37 4.57 3.60 11.13
C ASP A 37 4.81 5.05 11.53
N LEU A 38 4.23 5.50 12.65
CA LEU A 38 4.50 6.83 13.21
C LEU A 38 5.96 6.99 13.63
N ARG A 39 6.54 5.95 14.25
CA ARG A 39 7.97 5.94 14.61
C ARG A 39 8.86 5.94 13.38
N ALA A 40 8.49 5.18 12.33
CA ALA A 40 9.22 5.18 11.05
C ALA A 40 9.29 6.57 10.42
N ALA A 41 8.20 7.33 10.51
CA ALA A 41 8.18 8.72 10.04
C ALA A 41 9.06 9.63 10.90
N TYR A 42 9.03 9.48 12.23
CA TYR A 42 9.88 10.25 13.15
C TYR A 42 11.37 9.97 12.94
N ASP A 43 11.74 8.70 12.81
CA ASP A 43 13.12 8.28 12.60
C ASP A 43 13.62 8.62 11.18
N GLY A 44 12.71 8.66 10.22
CA GLY A 44 13.02 8.84 8.80
C GLY A 44 13.01 10.30 8.31
N ASP A 45 12.42 11.24 9.06
CA ASP A 45 12.37 12.66 8.69
C ASP A 45 13.15 13.53 9.68
N PRO A 46 14.33 14.05 9.28
CA PRO A 46 15.13 14.91 10.17
C PRO A 46 14.46 16.26 10.50
N ALA A 47 13.38 16.65 9.80
CA ALA A 47 12.63 17.85 10.09
C ALA A 47 11.61 17.66 11.22
N ALA A 48 11.20 16.43 11.51
CA ALA A 48 10.25 16.11 12.56
C ALA A 48 10.86 16.31 13.95
N ARG A 49 10.27 17.19 14.74
CA ARG A 49 10.74 17.48 16.11
C ARG A 49 10.00 16.67 17.17
N TYR A 50 8.74 16.36 16.91
CA TYR A 50 7.82 15.68 17.84
C TYR A 50 6.96 14.66 17.11
N MET A 51 6.68 13.54 17.76
CA MET A 51 5.78 12.52 17.19
C MET A 51 4.36 13.04 17.01
N GLU A 52 3.92 13.95 17.89
CA GLU A 52 2.62 14.61 17.80
C GLU A 52 2.48 15.48 16.56
N GLU A 53 3.56 16.13 16.13
CA GLU A 53 3.61 16.90 14.89
C GLU A 53 3.30 16.01 13.69
N ILE A 54 3.95 14.84 13.61
CA ILE A 54 3.73 13.86 12.55
C ILE A 54 2.30 13.35 12.58
N LEU A 55 1.81 12.95 13.75
CA LEU A 55 0.46 12.41 13.93
C LEU A 55 -0.63 13.39 13.48
N LEU A 56 -0.45 14.69 13.75
CA LEU A 56 -1.46 15.71 13.54
C LEU A 56 -1.35 16.40 12.18
N SER A 57 -0.20 16.36 11.50
CA SER A 57 0.03 17.18 10.32
C SER A 57 0.49 16.45 9.07
N TYR A 58 1.04 15.21 9.17
CA TYR A 58 1.57 14.53 7.98
C TYR A 58 0.46 13.85 7.17
N PRO A 59 0.24 14.25 5.90
CA PRO A 59 -0.75 13.60 5.03
C PRO A 59 -0.49 12.11 4.84
N SER A 60 0.78 11.70 4.87
CA SER A 60 1.15 10.28 4.74
C SER A 60 0.63 9.43 5.89
N ILE A 61 0.56 9.97 7.12
CA ILE A 61 -0.02 9.26 8.26
C ILE A 61 -1.53 9.10 8.10
N GLU A 62 -2.24 10.11 7.58
CA GLU A 62 -3.66 9.99 7.24
C GLU A 62 -3.88 8.87 6.19
N ALA A 63 -3.06 8.85 5.13
CA ALA A 63 -3.17 7.86 4.06
C ALA A 63 -2.86 6.44 4.54
N VAL A 64 -1.74 6.25 5.25
CA VAL A 64 -1.28 4.94 5.73
C VAL A 64 -2.24 4.39 6.79
N SER A 65 -2.70 5.21 7.75
CA SER A 65 -3.64 4.76 8.77
C SER A 65 -4.99 4.36 8.17
N THR A 66 -5.49 5.15 7.23
CA THR A 66 -6.74 4.80 6.51
C THR A 66 -6.56 3.52 5.70
N TYR A 67 -5.43 3.35 5.01
CA TYR A 67 -5.10 2.12 4.30
C TYR A 67 -5.06 0.91 5.25
N ARG A 68 -4.40 0.99 6.40
CA ARG A 68 -4.30 -0.11 7.38
C ARG A 68 -5.69 -0.58 7.82
N ILE A 69 -6.58 0.36 8.16
CA ILE A 69 -7.97 0.07 8.52
C ILE A 69 -8.72 -0.57 7.34
N ALA A 70 -8.58 -0.02 6.15
CA ALA A 70 -9.23 -0.51 4.95
C ALA A 70 -8.73 -1.91 4.56
N HIS A 71 -7.44 -2.17 4.71
CA HIS A 71 -6.84 -3.49 4.45
C HIS A 71 -7.42 -4.57 5.36
N GLU A 72 -7.54 -4.29 6.67
CA GLU A 72 -8.15 -5.22 7.63
C GLU A 72 -9.60 -5.58 7.26
N LEU A 73 -10.36 -4.63 6.75
CA LEU A 73 -11.72 -4.87 6.26
C LEU A 73 -11.71 -5.63 4.92
N PHE A 74 -10.75 -5.31 4.05
CA PHE A 74 -10.60 -5.93 2.73
C PHE A 74 -10.29 -7.43 2.82
N VAL A 75 -9.31 -7.80 3.66
CA VAL A 75 -8.89 -9.21 3.82
C VAL A 75 -9.99 -10.07 4.48
N ARG A 76 -10.91 -9.44 5.22
CA ARG A 76 -12.12 -10.09 5.76
C ARG A 76 -13.28 -10.17 4.76
N GLY A 77 -13.06 -9.73 3.53
CA GLY A 77 -14.05 -9.83 2.46
C GLY A 77 -15.20 -8.83 2.55
N LEU A 78 -15.01 -7.69 3.24
CA LEU A 78 -16.00 -6.61 3.19
C LEU A 78 -15.96 -5.96 1.82
N PRO A 79 -17.08 -5.95 1.07
CA PRO A 79 -17.09 -5.36 -0.27
C PRO A 79 -17.20 -3.83 -0.20
N VAL A 80 -16.67 -3.13 -1.20
CA VAL A 80 -16.85 -1.70 -1.50
C VAL A 80 -16.26 -0.75 -0.45
N VAL A 81 -16.60 -0.89 0.83
CA VAL A 81 -16.19 0.04 1.91
C VAL A 81 -14.67 0.24 2.00
N PRO A 82 -13.82 -0.82 1.94
CA PRO A 82 -12.37 -0.62 1.95
C PRO A 82 -11.88 0.30 0.83
N ARG A 83 -12.43 0.15 -0.36
CA ARG A 83 -12.05 1.01 -1.50
C ARG A 83 -12.55 2.44 -1.31
N ILE A 84 -13.75 2.65 -0.78
CA ILE A 84 -14.26 4.00 -0.47
C ILE A 84 -13.33 4.71 0.52
N LEU A 85 -12.86 4.02 1.56
CA LEU A 85 -11.95 4.58 2.55
C LEU A 85 -10.62 5.01 1.92
N THR A 86 -10.01 4.16 1.09
CA THR A 86 -8.72 4.51 0.47
C THR A 86 -8.86 5.61 -0.59
N GLU A 87 -9.96 5.66 -1.35
CA GLU A 87 -10.22 6.76 -2.28
C GLU A 87 -10.50 8.09 -1.56
N TYR A 88 -11.14 8.04 -0.40
CA TYR A 88 -11.29 9.23 0.43
C TYR A 88 -9.92 9.79 0.88
N ALA A 89 -9.04 8.92 1.39
CA ALA A 89 -7.69 9.30 1.76
C ALA A 89 -6.88 9.82 0.56
N HIS A 90 -6.98 9.14 -0.60
CA HIS A 90 -6.36 9.58 -1.85
C HIS A 90 -6.78 11.00 -2.25
N THR A 91 -8.07 11.29 -2.19
CA THR A 91 -8.61 12.63 -2.52
C THR A 91 -8.03 13.73 -1.61
N ARG A 92 -7.76 13.43 -0.33
CA ARG A 92 -7.26 14.38 0.64
C ARG A 92 -5.74 14.56 0.62
N THR A 93 -5.02 13.48 0.33
CA THR A 93 -3.56 13.42 0.51
C THR A 93 -2.77 13.35 -0.80
N GLY A 94 -3.41 13.01 -1.90
CA GLY A 94 -2.74 12.69 -3.15
C GLY A 94 -1.96 11.38 -3.14
N ILE A 95 -2.19 10.51 -2.14
CA ILE A 95 -1.53 9.20 -1.98
C ILE A 95 -2.54 8.09 -2.24
N ASP A 96 -2.36 7.34 -3.31
CA ASP A 96 -3.24 6.23 -3.72
C ASP A 96 -2.67 4.89 -3.26
N ILE A 97 -3.26 4.29 -2.23
CA ILE A 97 -2.91 2.95 -1.76
C ILE A 97 -4.12 2.04 -1.89
N HIS A 98 -4.04 1.02 -2.77
CA HIS A 98 -5.14 0.07 -2.90
C HIS A 98 -5.27 -0.80 -1.64
N PRO A 99 -6.48 -1.04 -1.09
CA PRO A 99 -6.65 -1.79 0.16
C PRO A 99 -6.21 -3.25 0.06
N GLY A 100 -6.05 -3.80 -1.14
CA GLY A 100 -5.53 -5.15 -1.37
C GLY A 100 -4.01 -5.28 -1.32
N ALA A 101 -3.25 -4.16 -1.33
CA ALA A 101 -1.81 -4.21 -1.15
C ALA A 101 -1.45 -4.80 0.22
N THR A 102 -0.36 -5.55 0.31
CA THR A 102 0.18 -6.04 1.58
C THR A 102 1.40 -5.23 1.95
N ILE A 103 1.37 -4.53 3.08
CA ILE A 103 2.46 -3.66 3.53
C ILE A 103 2.89 -4.09 4.93
N GLY A 104 4.19 -4.36 5.10
CA GLY A 104 4.82 -4.73 6.36
C GLY A 104 4.82 -3.61 7.38
N ARG A 105 5.58 -3.78 8.45
CA ARG A 105 5.66 -2.88 9.62
C ARG A 105 6.69 -1.78 9.38
N HIS A 106 6.58 -0.68 10.17
CA HIS A 106 7.54 0.41 10.13
C HIS A 106 7.66 1.04 8.73
N PHE A 107 6.50 1.29 8.10
CA PHE A 107 6.40 1.81 6.74
C PHE A 107 6.24 3.34 6.76
N PHE A 108 7.03 4.03 5.95
CA PHE A 108 6.98 5.48 5.86
C PHE A 108 6.90 5.97 4.41
N ILE A 109 5.99 6.91 4.17
CA ILE A 109 5.92 7.71 2.94
C ILE A 109 6.29 9.14 3.30
N ASP A 110 7.38 9.64 2.75
CA ASP A 110 7.84 11.01 2.93
C ASP A 110 7.25 11.92 1.85
N HIS A 111 6.70 13.09 2.25
CA HIS A 111 5.89 13.98 1.42
C HIS A 111 4.63 13.32 0.85
N GLY A 112 4.78 12.39 -0.06
CA GLY A 112 3.78 11.42 -0.50
C GLY A 112 2.95 11.80 -1.71
N THR A 113 2.79 13.06 -2.06
CA THR A 113 1.96 13.46 -3.22
C THR A 113 2.32 12.67 -4.47
N GLY A 114 1.31 12.04 -5.08
CA GLY A 114 1.48 11.26 -6.32
C GLY A 114 2.03 9.84 -6.13
N VAL A 115 2.16 9.34 -4.90
CA VAL A 115 2.46 7.92 -4.65
C VAL A 115 1.28 7.06 -5.08
N VAL A 116 1.58 5.97 -5.80
CA VAL A 116 0.60 4.95 -6.21
C VAL A 116 1.08 3.57 -5.82
N ILE A 117 0.31 2.85 -5.01
CA ILE A 117 0.58 1.47 -4.60
C ILE A 117 -0.58 0.57 -5.04
N GLY A 118 -0.32 -0.29 -6.04
CA GLY A 118 -1.35 -1.12 -6.67
C GLY A 118 -1.77 -2.33 -5.83
N GLU A 119 -2.93 -2.89 -6.16
CA GLU A 119 -3.66 -3.94 -5.43
C GLU A 119 -2.82 -5.14 -5.00
N THR A 120 -1.95 -5.63 -5.86
CA THR A 120 -1.18 -6.86 -5.60
C THR A 120 0.28 -6.57 -5.23
N CYS A 121 0.62 -5.34 -4.81
CA CYS A 121 1.92 -5.04 -4.22
C CYS A 121 2.12 -5.84 -2.94
N VAL A 122 3.35 -6.30 -2.75
CA VAL A 122 3.82 -6.84 -1.48
C VAL A 122 5.03 -6.02 -1.06
N ILE A 123 4.94 -5.36 0.08
CA ILE A 123 5.97 -4.48 0.62
C ILE A 123 6.38 -5.03 1.99
N GLY A 124 7.67 -5.22 2.20
CA GLY A 124 8.26 -5.70 3.44
C GLY A 124 8.27 -4.67 4.56
N ASN A 125 9.10 -4.93 5.57
CA ASN A 125 9.27 -4.06 6.73
C ASN A 125 10.33 -3.00 6.49
N ASN A 126 10.27 -1.88 7.22
CA ASN A 126 11.23 -0.77 7.16
C ASN A 126 11.38 -0.17 5.75
N VAL A 127 10.33 -0.13 4.96
CA VAL A 127 10.39 0.44 3.62
C VAL A 127 10.03 1.93 3.67
N LYS A 128 10.86 2.75 3.01
CA LYS A 128 10.62 4.19 2.85
C LYS A 128 10.39 4.54 1.38
N LEU A 129 9.28 5.25 1.11
CA LEU A 129 8.97 5.81 -0.20
C LEU A 129 8.95 7.34 -0.14
N TYR A 130 9.35 7.97 -1.24
CA TYR A 130 9.20 9.41 -1.42
C TYR A 130 8.05 9.72 -2.39
N GLN A 131 7.72 11.02 -2.52
CA GLN A 131 6.65 11.49 -3.40
C GLN A 131 6.79 11.00 -4.84
N GLY A 132 5.64 10.77 -5.50
CA GLY A 132 5.58 10.40 -6.91
C GLY A 132 6.02 8.97 -7.23
N VAL A 133 6.35 8.15 -6.23
CA VAL A 133 6.70 6.74 -6.45
C VAL A 133 5.49 5.96 -6.95
N THR A 134 5.67 5.19 -8.03
CA THR A 134 4.63 4.32 -8.58
C THR A 134 5.05 2.85 -8.50
N LEU A 135 4.29 2.05 -7.76
CA LEU A 135 4.37 0.58 -7.72
C LEU A 135 3.19 0.01 -8.51
N GLY A 136 3.39 -0.14 -9.82
CA GLY A 136 2.33 -0.34 -10.80
C GLY A 136 2.37 -1.68 -11.56
N ALA A 137 1.37 -1.89 -12.41
CA ALA A 137 1.33 -2.99 -13.36
C ALA A 137 2.08 -2.62 -14.66
N LYS A 138 2.85 -3.55 -15.20
CA LYS A 138 3.54 -3.38 -16.49
C LYS A 138 2.58 -3.56 -17.66
N SER A 139 1.61 -4.46 -17.53
CA SER A 139 0.63 -4.78 -18.57
C SER A 139 -0.63 -5.36 -17.92
N PHE A 140 -1.70 -5.37 -18.69
CA PHE A 140 -3.00 -5.92 -18.31
C PHE A 140 -3.36 -7.03 -19.30
N PRO A 141 -3.11 -8.33 -18.97
CA PRO A 141 -3.60 -9.45 -19.76
C PRO A 141 -5.11 -9.34 -19.97
N LYS A 142 -5.56 -9.68 -21.18
CA LYS A 142 -6.98 -9.62 -21.55
C LYS A 142 -7.53 -11.03 -21.71
N ASP A 143 -8.79 -11.20 -21.36
CA ASP A 143 -9.57 -12.41 -21.64
C ASP A 143 -9.99 -12.49 -23.12
N GLU A 144 -10.68 -13.57 -23.50
CA GLU A 144 -11.17 -13.80 -24.87
C GLU A 144 -12.12 -12.70 -25.36
N ASN A 145 -12.72 -11.94 -24.45
CA ASN A 145 -13.65 -10.84 -24.74
C ASN A 145 -12.93 -9.45 -24.76
N GLY A 146 -11.62 -9.42 -24.56
CA GLY A 146 -10.83 -8.20 -24.55
C GLY A 146 -10.87 -7.43 -23.22
N ASN A 147 -11.47 -8.00 -22.15
CA ASN A 147 -11.51 -7.38 -20.83
C ASN A 147 -10.24 -7.71 -20.01
N PRO A 148 -9.76 -6.78 -19.14
CA PRO A 148 -8.65 -7.08 -18.26
C PRO A 148 -8.94 -8.25 -17.32
N VAL A 149 -8.03 -9.23 -17.26
CA VAL A 149 -8.12 -10.35 -16.31
C VAL A 149 -7.95 -9.82 -14.89
N LYS A 150 -8.92 -10.14 -14.02
CA LYS A 150 -8.95 -9.68 -12.63
C LYS A 150 -8.30 -10.71 -11.69
N GLY A 151 -7.85 -10.24 -10.52
CA GLY A 151 -7.38 -11.12 -9.43
C GLY A 151 -5.99 -11.73 -9.65
N ILE A 152 -5.25 -11.35 -10.67
CA ILE A 152 -3.89 -11.83 -10.93
C ILE A 152 -2.83 -10.92 -10.31
N LYS A 153 -1.69 -11.51 -9.95
CA LYS A 153 -0.49 -10.77 -9.52
C LYS A 153 0.02 -9.92 -10.69
N ARG A 154 0.13 -8.59 -10.48
CA ARG A 154 0.53 -7.64 -11.53
C ARG A 154 1.38 -6.47 -11.03
N HIS A 155 1.56 -6.32 -9.72
CA HIS A 155 2.34 -5.25 -9.09
C HIS A 155 3.59 -5.82 -8.39
N PRO A 156 4.66 -5.03 -8.23
CA PRO A 156 5.95 -5.51 -7.76
C PRO A 156 5.95 -5.98 -6.29
N ASN A 157 7.04 -6.68 -5.94
CA ASN A 157 7.41 -7.00 -4.58
C ASN A 157 8.58 -6.11 -4.17
N ILE A 158 8.49 -5.53 -2.98
CA ILE A 158 9.53 -4.72 -2.35
C ILE A 158 9.91 -5.44 -1.07
N GLU A 159 11.15 -5.88 -0.96
CA GLU A 159 11.62 -6.56 0.25
C GLU A 159 11.91 -5.58 1.38
N ASP A 160 12.36 -6.11 2.55
CA ASP A 160 12.64 -5.29 3.73
C ASP A 160 13.77 -4.27 3.49
N ASP A 161 13.76 -3.21 4.28
CA ASP A 161 14.84 -2.20 4.36
C ASP A 161 15.10 -1.47 3.03
N VAL A 162 14.13 -1.41 2.13
CA VAL A 162 14.26 -0.75 0.81
C VAL A 162 13.89 0.72 0.92
N ILE A 163 14.67 1.58 0.24
CA ILE A 163 14.39 3.01 0.07
C ILE A 163 14.14 3.30 -1.41
N ILE A 164 13.01 3.94 -1.73
CA ILE A 164 12.65 4.33 -3.09
C ILE A 164 12.47 5.84 -3.15
N TYR A 165 13.37 6.50 -3.88
CA TYR A 165 13.37 7.96 -4.01
C TYR A 165 12.34 8.47 -5.01
N ALA A 166 12.13 9.79 -4.93
CA ALA A 166 11.07 10.52 -5.60
C ALA A 166 10.91 10.22 -7.10
N GLY A 167 9.67 10.02 -7.53
CA GLY A 167 9.32 9.82 -8.93
C GLY A 167 9.75 8.48 -9.53
N ALA A 168 10.34 7.57 -8.76
CA ALA A 168 10.69 6.25 -9.28
C ALA A 168 9.44 5.44 -9.64
N THR A 169 9.48 4.74 -10.76
CA THR A 169 8.39 3.90 -11.29
C THR A 169 8.85 2.46 -11.39
N ILE A 170 8.22 1.56 -10.65
CA ILE A 170 8.52 0.12 -10.61
C ILE A 170 7.30 -0.66 -11.05
N LEU A 171 7.42 -1.42 -12.15
CA LEU A 171 6.29 -2.07 -12.81
C LEU A 171 6.50 -3.55 -13.01
N GLY A 172 5.47 -4.34 -12.68
CA GLY A 172 5.36 -5.77 -13.02
C GLY A 172 5.20 -6.67 -11.82
N GLY A 173 4.34 -7.68 -11.92
CA GLY A 173 4.07 -8.64 -10.85
C GLY A 173 5.18 -9.66 -10.59
N ASP A 174 6.10 -9.78 -11.53
CA ASP A 174 7.30 -10.61 -11.51
C ASP A 174 8.55 -9.85 -11.02
N VAL A 175 8.42 -8.53 -10.80
CA VAL A 175 9.53 -7.66 -10.37
C VAL A 175 9.65 -7.69 -8.86
N THR A 176 10.87 -7.92 -8.37
CA THR A 176 11.24 -7.86 -6.96
C THR A 176 12.41 -6.90 -6.78
N VAL A 177 12.26 -5.95 -5.86
CA VAL A 177 13.36 -5.13 -5.36
C VAL A 177 13.90 -5.80 -4.11
N GLY A 178 15.13 -6.32 -4.19
CA GLY A 178 15.76 -7.09 -3.13
C GLY A 178 16.07 -6.26 -1.89
N LYS A 179 16.11 -6.94 -0.75
CA LYS A 179 16.31 -6.37 0.59
C LYS A 179 17.48 -5.37 0.65
N GLY A 180 17.26 -4.27 1.39
CA GLY A 180 18.30 -3.26 1.62
C GLY A 180 18.73 -2.48 0.38
N SER A 181 17.95 -2.56 -0.71
CA SER A 181 18.26 -1.83 -1.93
C SER A 181 17.81 -0.37 -1.87
N VAL A 182 18.50 0.49 -2.62
CA VAL A 182 18.16 1.89 -2.80
C VAL A 182 17.86 2.15 -4.27
N ILE A 183 16.67 2.65 -4.55
CA ILE A 183 16.24 3.03 -5.90
C ILE A 183 16.23 4.55 -5.99
N GLY A 184 17.09 5.09 -6.85
CA GLY A 184 17.25 6.53 -7.07
C GLY A 184 16.02 7.17 -7.71
N GLY A 185 15.93 8.49 -7.56
CA GLY A 185 14.80 9.26 -8.08
C GLY A 185 14.63 9.15 -9.60
N ASN A 186 13.37 9.19 -10.06
CA ASN A 186 12.98 9.08 -11.46
C ASN A 186 13.49 7.82 -12.18
N THR A 187 13.82 6.77 -11.45
CA THR A 187 14.22 5.48 -12.04
C THR A 187 13.00 4.75 -12.60
N TRP A 188 13.14 4.23 -13.83
CA TRP A 188 12.15 3.36 -14.46
C TRP A 188 12.61 1.90 -14.38
N LEU A 189 11.99 1.09 -13.51
CA LEU A 189 12.40 -0.28 -13.25
C LEU A 189 11.31 -1.28 -13.66
N THR A 190 11.67 -2.23 -14.54
CA THR A 190 10.78 -3.30 -15.02
C THR A 190 11.40 -4.69 -14.91
N LYS A 191 12.50 -4.81 -14.18
CA LYS A 191 13.21 -6.07 -13.91
C LYS A 191 13.60 -6.10 -12.44
N SER A 192 13.67 -7.29 -11.88
CA SER A 192 14.12 -7.48 -10.50
C SER A 192 15.57 -7.03 -10.29
N VAL A 193 15.86 -6.57 -9.09
CA VAL A 193 17.21 -6.23 -8.64
C VAL A 193 17.58 -7.04 -7.39
N PRO A 194 18.83 -7.55 -7.30
CA PRO A 194 19.26 -8.32 -6.16
C PRO A 194 19.31 -7.47 -4.86
N PRO A 195 19.38 -8.11 -3.68
CA PRO A 195 19.55 -7.39 -2.42
C PRO A 195 20.77 -6.45 -2.43
N HIS A 196 20.67 -5.37 -1.65
CA HIS A 196 21.70 -4.35 -1.49
C HIS A 196 22.13 -3.66 -2.79
N SER A 197 21.24 -3.58 -3.77
CA SER A 197 21.47 -2.86 -5.03
C SER A 197 21.32 -1.36 -4.83
N PHE A 198 22.18 -0.59 -5.54
CA PHE A 198 22.03 0.84 -5.66
C PHE A 198 21.77 1.20 -7.14
N ILE A 199 20.52 1.54 -7.45
CA ILE A 199 20.07 1.78 -8.83
C ILE A 199 19.81 3.28 -9.02
N THR A 200 20.46 3.89 -10.01
CA THR A 200 20.26 5.30 -10.37
C THR A 200 20.14 5.46 -11.89
N ASN A 201 19.49 6.54 -12.32
CA ASN A 201 19.48 6.94 -13.74
C ASN A 201 20.72 7.75 -14.18
N ARG A 202 21.71 7.93 -13.28
CA ARG A 202 22.92 8.62 -13.65
C ARG A 202 23.82 7.66 -14.41
N GLU A 203 23.97 7.90 -15.69
CA GLU A 203 25.19 7.56 -16.39
C GLU A 203 26.30 8.40 -15.73
N GLY A 204 27.29 7.73 -15.16
CA GLY A 204 28.45 8.35 -14.57
C GLY A 204 29.35 9.00 -15.61
#